data_a9ceba37f668cea2e722a338eb19250b
#
_entry.id   a9ceba37f668cea2e722a338eb19250b
#
_cell.length_a   1.000
_cell.length_b   1.000
_cell.length_c   1.000
_cell.angle_alpha   90.00
_cell.angle_beta   90.00
_cell.angle_gamma   90.00
#
_symmetry.space_group_name_H-M   'P 1'
#
loop_
_entity.id
_entity.type
_entity.pdbx_description
1 polymer ?
#
loop_
_entity_poly.entity_id
_entity_poly.type
_entity_poly.pdbx_seq_one_letter_code
_entity_poly.pdbx_strand_id
1 'polypeptide(L)'
;MKEIYLDHAATTRTDEKVLQKMLPYFGEIYGNPNSQHAYGRAAQKAVDEARDTIAGLIGAKPNEIYFTSGGTEGDNWVLRGICRALKSKGKHL
;
A
#
# COMPACT_ATOMS: atom_id res chain seq x y z
N MET A 1 -15.03 28.24 19.75
CA MET A 1 -15.38 26.84 20.17
C MET A 1 -14.40 25.88 19.49
N LYS A 2 -13.85 24.94 20.24
CA LYS A 2 -12.94 23.95 19.68
C LYS A 2 -13.77 22.87 18.94
N GLU A 3 -13.48 22.67 17.67
CA GLU A 3 -14.10 21.59 16.89
C GLU A 3 -13.57 20.23 17.32
N ILE A 4 -14.46 19.24 17.40
CA ILE A 4 -14.11 17.86 17.76
C ILE A 4 -14.53 16.98 16.60
N TYR A 5 -13.55 16.28 16.00
CA TYR A 5 -13.80 15.33 14.92
C TYR A 5 -13.92 13.90 15.51
N LEU A 6 -15.06 13.26 15.25
CA LEU A 6 -15.38 11.92 15.79
C LEU A 6 -15.69 10.88 14.70
N ASP A 7 -15.33 11.15 13.46
CA ASP A 7 -15.63 10.26 12.33
C ASP A 7 -14.38 9.56 11.76
N HIS A 8 -13.52 9.08 12.66
CA HIS A 8 -12.26 8.40 12.28
C HIS A 8 -12.46 7.08 11.53
N ALA A 9 -13.66 6.49 11.59
CA ALA A 9 -14.00 5.32 10.78
C ALA A 9 -14.09 5.65 9.28
N ALA A 10 -14.47 6.87 8.93
CA ALA A 10 -14.53 7.31 7.54
C ALA A 10 -13.16 7.77 7.02
N THR A 11 -12.47 8.60 7.79
CA THR A 11 -11.14 9.12 7.44
C THR A 11 -10.42 9.61 8.68
N THR A 12 -9.11 9.67 8.63
CA THR A 12 -8.28 10.22 9.69
C THR A 12 -7.28 11.21 9.12
N ARG A 13 -6.82 12.12 9.97
CA ARG A 13 -5.71 13.00 9.62
C ARG A 13 -4.44 12.17 9.47
N THR A 14 -3.65 12.46 8.44
CA THR A 14 -2.34 11.85 8.27
C THR A 14 -1.42 12.26 9.42
N ASP A 15 -0.75 11.31 10.03
CA ASP A 15 0.27 11.58 11.05
C ASP A 15 1.39 12.46 10.47
N GLU A 16 1.86 13.44 11.25
CA GLU A 16 2.87 14.38 10.79
C GLU A 16 4.17 13.71 10.33
N LYS A 17 4.61 12.69 11.02
CA LYS A 17 5.82 11.93 10.65
C LYS A 17 5.63 11.20 9.33
N VAL A 18 4.44 10.67 9.08
CA VAL A 18 4.08 10.02 7.82
C VAL A 18 4.06 11.05 6.68
N LEU A 19 3.41 12.20 6.90
CA LEU A 19 3.37 13.29 5.92
C LEU A 19 4.77 13.73 5.51
N GLN A 20 5.67 13.94 6.48
CA GLN A 20 7.06 14.34 6.20
C GLN A 20 7.81 13.28 5.37
N LYS A 21 7.56 11.99 5.59
CA LYS A 21 8.14 10.92 4.79
C LYS A 21 7.59 10.85 3.36
N MET A 22 6.36 11.28 3.16
CA MET A 22 5.71 11.29 1.83
C MET A 22 6.17 12.46 0.96
N LEU A 23 6.43 13.63 1.55
CA LEU A 23 6.70 14.87 0.81
C LEU A 23 7.78 14.76 -0.27
N PRO A 24 8.95 14.11 -0.08
CA PRO A 24 9.97 13.99 -1.11
C PRO A 24 9.48 13.33 -2.40
N TYR A 25 8.48 12.46 -2.32
CA TYR A 25 7.94 11.71 -3.46
C TYR A 25 6.94 12.51 -4.30
N PHE A 26 6.55 13.70 -3.83
CA PHE A 26 5.75 14.64 -4.61
C PHE A 26 6.60 15.64 -5.40
N GLY A 27 7.90 15.72 -5.12
CA GLY A 27 8.79 16.68 -5.74
C GLY A 27 10.09 16.08 -6.23
N GLU A 28 11.00 15.76 -5.34
CA GLU A 28 12.38 15.36 -5.67
C GLU A 28 12.48 13.94 -6.24
N ILE A 29 11.72 12.99 -5.68
CA ILE A 29 11.75 11.57 -6.07
C ILE A 29 10.44 11.22 -6.76
N TYR A 30 10.28 11.65 -7.98
CA TYR A 30 9.04 11.55 -8.75
C TYR A 30 9.08 10.51 -9.88
N GLY A 31 10.16 9.75 -10.01
CA GLY A 31 10.33 8.79 -11.09
C GLY A 31 9.34 7.64 -11.04
N ASN A 32 9.08 7.05 -12.21
CA ASN A 32 8.30 5.84 -12.31
C ASN A 32 9.16 4.64 -11.85
N PRO A 33 8.74 3.86 -10.84
CA PRO A 33 9.50 2.70 -10.37
C PRO A 33 9.81 1.65 -11.46
N ASN A 34 9.01 1.61 -12.52
CA ASN A 34 9.21 0.67 -13.63
C ASN A 34 10.22 1.17 -14.68
N SER A 35 10.67 2.43 -14.58
CA SER A 35 11.64 2.99 -15.51
C SER A 35 13.07 2.58 -15.16
N GLN A 36 13.86 2.25 -16.18
CA GLN A 36 15.22 1.69 -15.98
C GLN A 36 16.32 2.75 -15.74
N HIS A 37 16.02 4.03 -15.86
CA HIS A 37 16.96 5.12 -15.60
C HIS A 37 17.07 5.45 -14.09
N ALA A 38 17.99 6.35 -13.73
CA ALA A 38 18.27 6.70 -12.34
C ALA A 38 17.05 7.16 -11.53
N TYR A 39 16.16 7.94 -12.12
CA TYR A 39 14.92 8.39 -11.44
C TYR A 39 13.99 7.22 -11.13
N GLY A 40 13.86 6.28 -12.06
CA GLY A 40 13.07 5.06 -11.85
C GLY A 40 13.67 4.17 -10.77
N ARG A 41 15.00 3.99 -10.78
CA ARG A 41 15.69 3.18 -9.75
C ARG A 41 15.55 3.78 -8.35
N ALA A 42 15.62 5.10 -8.21
CA ALA A 42 15.41 5.76 -6.92
C ALA A 42 13.98 5.52 -6.38
N ALA A 43 12.98 5.62 -7.24
CA ALA A 43 11.59 5.32 -6.88
C ALA A 43 11.38 3.84 -6.56
N GLN A 44 11.95 2.92 -7.36
CA GLN A 44 11.87 1.48 -7.12
C GLN A 44 12.49 1.10 -5.78
N LYS A 45 13.66 1.64 -5.45
CA LYS A 45 14.30 1.41 -4.15
C LYS A 45 13.38 1.81 -2.99
N ALA A 46 12.72 2.94 -3.07
CA ALA A 46 11.79 3.41 -2.05
C ALA A 46 10.58 2.46 -1.89
N VAL A 47 10.03 1.97 -2.99
CA VAL A 47 8.94 0.97 -2.97
C VAL A 47 9.40 -0.34 -2.33
N ASP A 48 10.58 -0.82 -2.68
CA ASP A 48 11.12 -2.07 -2.14
C ASP A 48 11.41 -1.96 -0.63
N GLU A 49 11.98 -0.86 -0.17
CA GLU A 49 12.20 -0.58 1.26
C GLU A 49 10.89 -0.52 2.04
N ALA A 50 9.85 0.10 1.49
CA ALA A 50 8.52 0.13 2.09
C ALA A 50 7.91 -1.27 2.18
N ARG A 51 8.06 -2.07 1.13
CA ARG A 51 7.61 -3.46 1.07
C ARG A 51 8.29 -4.32 2.13
N ASP A 52 9.61 -4.21 2.26
CA ASP A 52 10.39 -4.93 3.26
C ASP A 52 9.97 -4.55 4.68
N THR A 53 9.75 -3.27 4.93
CA THR A 53 9.30 -2.76 6.23
C THR A 53 7.93 -3.32 6.60
N ILE A 54 6.97 -3.27 5.69
CA ILE A 54 5.61 -3.80 5.93
C ILE A 54 5.66 -5.31 6.15
N ALA A 55 6.39 -6.03 5.32
CA ALA A 55 6.54 -7.49 5.45
C ALA A 55 7.11 -7.85 6.84
N GLY A 56 8.16 -7.16 7.29
CA GLY A 56 8.74 -7.37 8.62
C GLY A 56 7.76 -7.12 9.76
N LEU A 57 6.92 -6.10 9.65
CA LEU A 57 5.94 -5.76 10.69
C LEU A 57 4.83 -6.81 10.87
N ILE A 58 4.47 -7.53 9.82
CA ILE A 58 3.40 -8.55 9.86
C ILE A 58 3.92 -9.99 9.79
N GLY A 59 5.24 -10.18 9.82
CA GLY A 59 5.86 -11.50 9.74
C GLY A 59 5.70 -12.19 8.39
N ALA A 60 5.56 -11.41 7.31
CA ALA A 60 5.46 -11.89 5.95
C ALA A 60 6.80 -11.78 5.20
N LYS A 61 6.88 -12.40 4.02
CA LYS A 61 7.99 -12.19 3.08
C LYS A 61 7.67 -10.99 2.16
N PRO A 62 8.69 -10.26 1.66
CA PRO A 62 8.44 -9.13 0.76
C PRO A 62 7.60 -9.46 -0.48
N ASN A 63 7.76 -10.65 -1.04
CA ASN A 63 6.98 -11.10 -2.20
C ASN A 63 5.53 -11.49 -1.89
N GLU A 64 5.12 -11.41 -0.62
CA GLU A 64 3.74 -11.59 -0.18
C GLU A 64 3.01 -10.26 0.01
N ILE A 65 3.71 -9.13 -0.20
CA ILE A 65 3.15 -7.77 -0.07
C ILE A 65 2.83 -7.22 -1.45
N TYR A 66 1.60 -6.78 -1.63
CA TYR A 66 1.09 -6.16 -2.86
C TYR A 66 0.44 -4.82 -2.54
N PHE A 67 0.91 -3.77 -3.18
CA PHE A 67 0.30 -2.44 -3.05
C PHE A 67 -0.88 -2.31 -4.00
N THR A 68 -1.96 -1.72 -3.50
CA THR A 68 -3.18 -1.45 -4.26
C THR A 68 -3.54 0.03 -4.14
N SER A 69 -4.45 0.51 -4.99
CA SER A 69 -4.94 1.89 -4.95
C SER A 69 -5.80 2.21 -3.71
N GLY A 70 -6.29 1.18 -3.02
CA GLY A 70 -7.13 1.33 -1.84
C GLY A 70 -7.87 0.04 -1.48
N GLY A 71 -8.72 0.12 -0.45
CA GLY A 71 -9.47 -1.02 0.06
C GLY A 71 -10.38 -1.69 -0.97
N THR A 72 -11.04 -0.90 -1.80
CA THR A 72 -11.94 -1.42 -2.85
C THR A 72 -11.20 -2.35 -3.82
N GLU A 73 -10.04 -1.94 -4.32
CA GLU A 73 -9.22 -2.79 -5.20
C GLU A 73 -8.70 -4.01 -4.45
N GLY A 74 -8.18 -3.83 -3.24
CA GLY A 74 -7.67 -4.92 -2.40
C GLY A 74 -8.74 -5.98 -2.12
N ASP A 75 -9.92 -5.59 -1.68
CA ASP A 75 -11.04 -6.48 -1.39
C ASP A 75 -11.50 -7.25 -2.64
N ASN A 76 -11.65 -6.56 -3.77
CA ASN A 76 -12.02 -7.21 -5.03
C ASN A 76 -10.95 -8.21 -5.49
N TRP A 77 -9.69 -7.86 -5.36
CA TRP A 77 -8.59 -8.77 -5.72
C TRP A 77 -8.59 -10.03 -4.87
N VAL A 78 -8.71 -9.89 -3.55
CA VAL A 78 -8.75 -11.01 -2.61
C VAL A 78 -9.95 -11.91 -2.88
N LEU A 79 -11.16 -11.36 -2.95
CA LEU A 79 -12.38 -12.13 -3.16
C LEU A 79 -12.33 -12.91 -4.49
N ARG A 80 -12.01 -12.25 -5.59
CA ARG A 80 -11.93 -12.90 -6.90
C ARG A 80 -10.80 -13.92 -6.98
N GLY A 81 -9.65 -13.62 -6.39
CA GLY A 81 -8.49 -14.51 -6.37
C GLY A 81 -8.77 -15.79 -5.58
N ILE A 82 -9.34 -15.67 -4.39
CA ILE A 82 -9.68 -16.82 -3.54
C ILE A 82 -10.78 -17.66 -4.17
N CYS A 83 -11.83 -17.05 -4.70
CA CYS A 83 -12.91 -17.77 -5.37
C CYS A 83 -12.40 -18.63 -6.55
N ARG A 84 -11.44 -18.11 -7.31
CA ARG A 84 -10.83 -18.86 -8.42
C ARG A 84 -9.88 -19.94 -7.91
N ALA A 85 -8.99 -19.61 -6.99
CA ALA A 85 -7.97 -20.53 -6.49
C ALA A 85 -8.56 -21.72 -5.73
N LEU A 86 -9.63 -21.50 -4.97
CA LEU A 86 -10.23 -22.52 -4.10
C LEU A 86 -11.57 -23.05 -4.62
N LYS A 87 -11.89 -22.84 -5.87
CA LYS A 87 -13.15 -23.29 -6.50
C LYS A 87 -13.42 -24.78 -6.32
N SER A 88 -12.38 -25.61 -6.31
CA SER A 88 -12.47 -27.05 -6.09
C SER A 88 -12.77 -27.44 -4.64
N LYS A 89 -12.52 -26.55 -3.67
CA LYS A 89 -12.71 -26.78 -2.24
C LYS A 89 -14.05 -26.32 -1.72
N GLY A 90 -14.72 -25.42 -2.43
CA GLY A 90 -16.01 -24.90 -2.03
C GLY A 90 -16.52 -23.82 -2.99
N LYS A 91 -17.80 -23.50 -2.88
CA LYS A 91 -18.49 -22.50 -3.71
C LYS A 91 -19.24 -21.47 -2.88
N HIS A 92 -19.09 -21.52 -1.57
CA HIS A 92 -19.76 -20.62 -0.62
C HIS A 92 -18.79 -19.59 -0.06
N LEU A 93 -19.21 -18.31 -0.01
CA LEU A 93 -18.50 -17.18 0.57
C LEU A 93 -19.18 -16.71 1.83
#